data_9b3153eb3290ff0de6b16546114e38de
#
_entry.id   9b3153eb3290ff0de6b16546114e38de
#
_cell.length_a   1.000
_cell.length_b   1.000
_cell.length_c   1.000
_cell.angle_alpha   90.00
_cell.angle_beta   90.00
_cell.angle_gamma   90.00
#
_symmetry.space_group_name_H-M   'P 1'
#
loop_
_entity.id
_entity.type
_entity.pdbx_description
1 polymer ?
#
loop_
_entity_poly.entity_id
_entity_poly.type
_entity_poly.pdbx_seq_one_letter_code
_entity_poly.pdbx_strand_id
1 'polypeptide(L)'
;MSAGVLSAFGGFGIELEYAIVERESLNVLPIADQLLAAAAGQATSALERGPLAWSNELSLHVIELKTNGPAPSLYGLADLFSAEIDSIDALLAPFGARILPCAMHPWMDPTTERALWPHEQNEIYRAYDRIFGCGGHGWVNLQSMHINLPFASDAEFVRLHTAIRTVLPLLPGLAAASPYADGRATGLLDTRLDVYRRNQARVPEITGAVVPEAITSIDAYHGRILEPLYRAIARLDPEGVLHGEWLNSRGAIARFERDAIEIRVLDTQESPQADLAVAALVIATVRERYEAGDKALKAQLALPTEALAQIFNDCVRDGEAALVADMDYLTTLGLPRVPLTAGQIWAALSARNGQEERCAPGRQTLARRLLQRGGMAPDRETLRSIYRELIAARVSGGVFV
;
A
#
# COMPACT_ATOMS: atom_id res chain seq x y z
N MET A 1 8.75 -23.16 19.27
CA MET A 1 9.95 -23.19 18.43
C MET A 1 10.02 -21.82 17.80
N SER A 2 11.06 -21.03 18.05
CA SER A 2 11.24 -19.75 17.34
C SER A 2 11.33 -20.12 15.85
N ALA A 3 10.42 -19.56 15.03
CA ALA A 3 10.55 -19.64 13.58
C ALA A 3 11.94 -19.09 13.25
N GLY A 4 12.78 -19.87 12.56
CA GLY A 4 14.10 -19.41 12.12
C GLY A 4 13.94 -18.20 11.20
N VAL A 5 14.92 -17.29 11.19
CA VAL A 5 14.94 -16.14 10.30
C VAL A 5 14.83 -16.63 8.83
N LEU A 6 13.89 -16.08 8.08
CA LEU A 6 13.65 -16.46 6.68
C LEU A 6 14.57 -15.68 5.76
N SER A 7 15.20 -16.37 4.81
CA SER A 7 15.91 -15.74 3.69
C SER A 7 14.94 -15.00 2.75
N ALA A 8 15.48 -14.12 1.92
CA ALA A 8 14.71 -13.40 0.92
C ALA A 8 13.80 -14.34 0.11
N PHE A 9 12.53 -13.97 0.03
CA PHE A 9 11.47 -14.78 -0.62
C PHE A 9 11.18 -16.15 0.01
N GLY A 10 11.65 -16.43 1.22
CA GLY A 10 11.33 -17.63 1.99
C GLY A 10 9.92 -17.61 2.62
N GLY A 11 9.23 -16.49 2.54
CA GLY A 11 7.85 -16.28 2.97
C GLY A 11 7.33 -14.93 2.50
N PHE A 12 6.01 -14.71 2.63
CA PHE A 12 5.33 -13.53 2.13
C PHE A 12 4.33 -13.02 3.16
N GLY A 13 4.45 -11.75 3.57
CA GLY A 13 3.42 -11.04 4.31
C GLY A 13 2.58 -10.21 3.36
N ILE A 14 1.26 -10.32 3.46
CA ILE A 14 0.31 -9.48 2.71
C ILE A 14 -0.65 -8.85 3.73
N GLU A 15 -0.88 -7.55 3.58
CA GLU A 15 -1.84 -6.79 4.38
C GLU A 15 -2.78 -6.06 3.42
N LEU A 16 -4.08 -6.10 3.70
CA LEU A 16 -5.13 -5.45 2.91
C LEU A 16 -6.00 -4.61 3.84
N GLU A 17 -6.12 -3.33 3.53
CA GLU A 17 -6.95 -2.39 4.28
C GLU A 17 -8.25 -2.11 3.54
N TYR A 18 -9.36 -2.05 4.28
CA TYR A 18 -10.69 -1.80 3.72
C TYR A 18 -11.47 -0.79 4.55
N ALA A 19 -12.25 0.05 3.87
CA ALA A 19 -13.18 0.95 4.53
C ALA A 19 -14.47 0.23 4.93
N ILE A 20 -14.97 0.49 6.14
CA ILE A 20 -16.30 0.10 6.60
C ILE A 20 -17.26 1.24 6.28
N VAL A 21 -18.37 0.93 5.59
CA VAL A 21 -19.35 1.90 5.13
C VAL A 21 -20.77 1.46 5.46
N GLU A 22 -21.70 2.40 5.56
CA GLU A 22 -23.13 2.12 5.56
C GLU A 22 -23.55 1.42 4.27
N ARG A 23 -24.39 0.41 4.37
CA ARG A 23 -24.78 -0.44 3.22
C ARG A 23 -25.46 0.33 2.10
N GLU A 24 -26.32 1.27 2.43
CA GLU A 24 -27.14 1.98 1.46
C GLU A 24 -26.50 3.28 0.97
N SER A 25 -26.03 4.10 1.89
CA SER A 25 -25.46 5.40 1.57
C SER A 25 -24.04 5.31 1.04
N LEU A 26 -23.31 4.24 1.43
CA LEU A 26 -21.87 4.05 1.30
C LEU A 26 -21.06 5.16 1.99
N ASN A 27 -21.61 5.88 2.96
CA ASN A 27 -20.84 6.78 3.80
C ASN A 27 -19.98 5.97 4.78
N VAL A 28 -18.81 6.48 5.16
CA VAL A 28 -17.95 5.81 6.13
C VAL A 28 -18.69 5.61 7.45
N LEU A 29 -18.46 4.46 8.08
CA LEU A 29 -19.06 4.10 9.37
C LEU A 29 -17.97 3.68 10.35
N PRO A 30 -17.70 4.48 11.40
CA PRO A 30 -16.56 4.25 12.30
C PRO A 30 -16.90 3.23 13.41
N ILE A 31 -16.91 1.93 13.06
CA ILE A 31 -17.28 0.81 13.93
C ILE A 31 -16.31 -0.39 13.88
N ALA A 32 -15.04 -0.19 13.48
CA ALA A 32 -14.07 -1.28 13.44
C ALA A 32 -13.87 -1.96 14.82
N ASP A 33 -13.99 -1.22 15.90
CA ASP A 33 -13.95 -1.76 17.26
C ASP A 33 -15.15 -2.66 17.58
N GLN A 34 -16.35 -2.28 17.11
CA GLN A 34 -17.55 -3.10 17.28
C GLN A 34 -17.48 -4.38 16.43
N LEU A 35 -16.91 -4.29 15.20
CA LEU A 35 -16.64 -5.45 14.36
C LEU A 35 -15.68 -6.42 15.05
N LEU A 36 -14.53 -5.93 15.54
CA LEU A 36 -13.54 -6.74 16.24
C LEU A 36 -14.11 -7.36 17.51
N ALA A 37 -14.87 -6.60 18.28
CA ALA A 37 -15.53 -7.09 19.49
C ALA A 37 -16.60 -8.16 19.16
N ALA A 38 -17.38 -7.98 18.10
CA ALA A 38 -18.38 -8.97 17.67
C ALA A 38 -17.71 -10.29 17.21
N ALA A 39 -16.56 -10.20 16.55
CA ALA A 39 -15.82 -11.36 16.09
C ALA A 39 -15.11 -12.11 17.23
N ALA A 40 -14.57 -11.39 18.22
CA ALA A 40 -13.79 -11.95 19.33
C ALA A 40 -14.65 -12.31 20.56
N GLY A 41 -15.88 -11.81 20.66
CA GLY A 41 -16.73 -11.90 21.85
C GLY A 41 -16.31 -10.98 22.99
N GLN A 42 -15.31 -10.13 22.80
CA GLN A 42 -14.78 -9.14 23.75
C GLN A 42 -14.06 -8.01 23.04
N ALA A 43 -13.83 -6.89 23.71
CA ALA A 43 -13.06 -5.79 23.16
C ALA A 43 -11.62 -6.25 22.85
N THR A 44 -11.13 -5.95 21.65
CA THR A 44 -9.78 -6.26 21.20
C THR A 44 -9.35 -5.33 20.05
N SER A 45 -8.05 -5.11 19.90
CA SER A 45 -7.45 -4.40 18.77
C SER A 45 -6.98 -5.31 17.64
N ALA A 46 -6.86 -6.63 17.90
CA ALA A 46 -6.46 -7.62 16.91
C ALA A 46 -7.09 -8.99 17.18
N LEU A 47 -7.26 -9.79 16.14
CA LEU A 47 -7.86 -11.11 16.21
C LEU A 47 -7.16 -12.07 15.23
N GLU A 48 -6.58 -13.16 15.75
CA GLU A 48 -6.05 -14.24 14.90
C GLU A 48 -7.20 -15.09 14.32
N ARG A 49 -7.11 -15.35 13.02
CA ARG A 49 -8.10 -16.10 12.22
C ARG A 49 -7.42 -17.23 11.45
N GLY A 50 -6.68 -18.08 12.16
CA GLY A 50 -5.90 -19.14 11.54
C GLY A 50 -4.74 -18.59 10.70
N PRO A 51 -4.74 -18.76 9.36
CA PRO A 51 -3.67 -18.26 8.50
C PRO A 51 -3.69 -16.73 8.30
N LEU A 52 -4.79 -16.08 8.66
CA LEU A 52 -4.95 -14.63 8.60
C LEU A 52 -5.17 -14.04 9.99
N ALA A 53 -5.10 -12.73 10.10
CA ALA A 53 -5.44 -11.96 11.28
C ALA A 53 -6.14 -10.66 10.86
N TRP A 54 -6.97 -10.11 11.74
CA TRP A 54 -7.58 -8.79 11.60
C TRP A 54 -7.00 -7.86 12.64
N SER A 55 -6.86 -6.58 12.32
CA SER A 55 -6.45 -5.56 13.27
C SER A 55 -7.09 -4.21 12.97
N ASN A 56 -7.10 -3.35 13.99
CA ASN A 56 -7.47 -1.95 13.82
C ASN A 56 -6.42 -1.20 13.02
N GLU A 57 -6.86 -0.08 12.47
CA GLU A 57 -6.04 0.98 11.92
C GLU A 57 -6.20 2.28 12.72
N LEU A 58 -5.43 3.34 12.32
CA LEU A 58 -5.56 4.68 12.91
C LEU A 58 -7.01 5.17 12.85
N SER A 59 -7.71 4.89 11.78
CA SER A 59 -9.08 5.35 11.56
C SER A 59 -10.09 4.26 11.92
N LEU A 60 -11.08 4.59 12.75
CA LEU A 60 -12.09 3.67 13.28
C LEU A 60 -13.05 3.10 12.22
N HIS A 61 -13.03 3.62 10.99
CA HIS A 61 -13.76 3.04 9.86
C HIS A 61 -12.89 2.18 8.94
N VAL A 62 -11.65 1.89 9.31
CA VAL A 62 -10.75 1.01 8.54
C VAL A 62 -10.47 -0.26 9.31
N ILE A 63 -10.53 -1.38 8.63
CA ILE A 63 -10.13 -2.71 9.10
C ILE A 63 -8.99 -3.24 8.23
N GLU A 64 -7.93 -3.75 8.86
CA GLU A 64 -6.83 -4.42 8.21
C GLU A 64 -6.99 -5.94 8.31
N LEU A 65 -6.80 -6.62 7.19
CA LEU A 65 -6.66 -8.07 7.11
C LEU A 65 -5.22 -8.38 6.68
N LYS A 66 -4.56 -9.28 7.39
CA LYS A 66 -3.17 -9.63 7.08
C LYS A 66 -2.88 -11.11 7.25
N THR A 67 -1.82 -11.59 6.62
CA THR A 67 -1.29 -12.93 6.91
C THR A 67 -0.86 -13.01 8.37
N ASN A 68 -1.24 -14.08 9.07
CA ASN A 68 -0.83 -14.35 10.45
C ASN A 68 0.57 -14.98 10.45
N GLY A 69 1.59 -14.13 10.36
CA GLY A 69 2.95 -14.51 10.04
C GLY A 69 3.19 -14.69 8.52
N PRO A 70 4.43 -15.00 8.11
CA PRO A 70 4.80 -15.14 6.70
C PRO A 70 4.16 -16.37 6.07
N ALA A 71 3.35 -16.19 5.03
CA ALA A 71 2.78 -17.27 4.24
C ALA A 71 3.88 -17.92 3.38
N PRO A 72 3.91 -19.25 3.24
CA PRO A 72 4.93 -19.95 2.43
C PRO A 72 4.73 -19.74 0.92
N SER A 73 3.56 -19.32 0.49
CA SER A 73 3.18 -19.09 -0.91
C SER A 73 2.04 -18.10 -1.00
N LEU A 74 1.95 -17.39 -2.15
CA LEU A 74 0.79 -16.57 -2.49
C LEU A 74 -0.40 -17.39 -3.00
N TYR A 75 -0.17 -18.67 -3.33
CA TYR A 75 -1.23 -19.54 -3.84
C TYR A 75 -2.32 -19.75 -2.78
N GLY A 76 -3.57 -19.54 -3.16
CA GLY A 76 -4.73 -19.69 -2.29
C GLY A 76 -4.98 -18.53 -1.32
N LEU A 77 -4.05 -17.57 -1.18
CA LEU A 77 -4.26 -16.42 -0.28
C LEU A 77 -5.46 -15.56 -0.69
N ALA A 78 -5.66 -15.34 -1.99
CA ALA A 78 -6.79 -14.56 -2.47
C ALA A 78 -8.14 -15.13 -2.01
N ASP A 79 -8.29 -16.46 -2.04
CA ASP A 79 -9.51 -17.13 -1.59
C ASP A 79 -9.68 -17.04 -0.07
N LEU A 80 -8.57 -17.15 0.68
CA LEU A 80 -8.59 -16.95 2.14
C LEU A 80 -9.01 -15.52 2.52
N PHE A 81 -8.41 -14.50 1.89
CA PHE A 81 -8.81 -13.11 2.11
C PHE A 81 -10.28 -12.88 1.73
N SER A 82 -10.75 -13.43 0.61
CA SER A 82 -12.15 -13.31 0.18
C SER A 82 -13.11 -13.91 1.22
N ALA A 83 -12.81 -15.10 1.73
CA ALA A 83 -13.62 -15.76 2.76
C ALA A 83 -13.67 -14.95 4.07
N GLU A 84 -12.53 -14.34 4.46
CA GLU A 84 -12.52 -13.48 5.66
C GLU A 84 -13.30 -12.17 5.44
N ILE A 85 -13.25 -11.55 4.24
CA ILE A 85 -14.06 -10.38 3.92
C ILE A 85 -15.56 -10.72 3.94
N ASP A 86 -15.95 -11.89 3.43
CA ASP A 86 -17.34 -12.35 3.50
C ASP A 86 -17.80 -12.58 4.95
N SER A 87 -16.88 -13.08 5.81
CA SER A 87 -17.13 -13.21 7.26
C SER A 87 -17.30 -11.84 7.92
N ILE A 88 -16.49 -10.85 7.55
CA ILE A 88 -16.62 -9.45 8.00
C ILE A 88 -17.95 -8.86 7.55
N ASP A 89 -18.33 -9.01 6.27
CA ASP A 89 -19.60 -8.50 5.75
C ASP A 89 -20.82 -9.11 6.47
N ALA A 90 -20.73 -10.39 6.84
CA ALA A 90 -21.78 -11.05 7.65
C ALA A 90 -21.88 -10.46 9.06
N LEU A 91 -20.75 -10.18 9.71
CA LEU A 91 -20.70 -9.54 11.04
C LEU A 91 -21.14 -8.06 10.99
N LEU A 92 -20.90 -7.36 9.90
CA LEU A 92 -21.30 -5.97 9.69
C LEU A 92 -22.79 -5.83 9.33
N ALA A 93 -23.44 -6.87 8.81
CA ALA A 93 -24.83 -6.81 8.36
C ALA A 93 -25.83 -6.36 9.44
N PRO A 94 -25.76 -6.81 10.72
CA PRO A 94 -26.63 -6.31 11.80
C PRO A 94 -26.50 -4.82 12.09
N PHE A 95 -25.33 -4.22 11.75
CA PHE A 95 -25.07 -2.79 11.92
C PHE A 95 -25.51 -1.97 10.67
N GLY A 96 -26.10 -2.62 9.67
CA GLY A 96 -26.43 -1.97 8.38
C GLY A 96 -25.17 -1.55 7.60
N ALA A 97 -24.04 -2.21 7.85
CA ALA A 97 -22.74 -1.88 7.28
C ALA A 97 -22.23 -2.94 6.29
N ARG A 98 -21.13 -2.64 5.64
CA ARG A 98 -20.40 -3.51 4.72
C ARG A 98 -18.99 -3.00 4.43
N ILE A 99 -18.16 -3.83 3.79
CA ILE A 99 -16.85 -3.46 3.28
C ILE A 99 -16.97 -2.73 1.93
N LEU A 100 -16.16 -1.69 1.75
CA LEU A 100 -15.92 -1.00 0.48
C LEU A 100 -14.46 -1.22 0.04
N PRO A 101 -14.20 -1.91 -1.09
CA PRO A 101 -12.86 -2.09 -1.63
C PRO A 101 -12.45 -0.82 -2.40
N CYS A 102 -11.77 0.10 -1.73
CA CYS A 102 -11.29 1.34 -2.32
C CYS A 102 -9.99 1.78 -1.66
N ALA A 103 -9.10 2.37 -2.42
CA ALA A 103 -7.86 2.94 -1.90
C ALA A 103 -8.07 4.30 -1.21
N MET A 104 -9.08 5.04 -1.65
CA MET A 104 -9.62 6.23 -0.98
C MET A 104 -11.14 6.23 -1.10
N HIS A 105 -11.82 6.57 -0.01
CA HIS A 105 -13.26 6.81 -0.08
C HIS A 105 -13.53 8.07 -0.92
N PRO A 106 -14.34 7.98 -2.00
CA PRO A 106 -14.37 9.02 -3.03
C PRO A 106 -15.05 10.34 -2.61
N TRP A 107 -15.76 10.36 -1.48
CA TRP A 107 -16.47 11.57 -1.01
C TRP A 107 -16.47 11.76 0.51
N MET A 108 -15.63 11.02 1.24
CA MET A 108 -15.48 11.25 2.67
C MET A 108 -14.97 12.67 2.93
N ASP A 109 -15.57 13.36 3.90
CA ASP A 109 -15.04 14.59 4.47
C ASP A 109 -14.21 14.28 5.74
N PRO A 110 -12.88 14.27 5.65
CA PRO A 110 -12.04 13.92 6.79
C PRO A 110 -12.12 14.92 7.94
N THR A 111 -12.70 16.10 7.74
CA THR A 111 -12.84 17.12 8.80
C THR A 111 -14.02 16.83 9.73
N THR A 112 -15.07 16.19 9.21
CA THR A 112 -16.32 15.91 9.94
C THR A 112 -16.56 14.42 10.20
N GLU A 113 -16.03 13.53 9.36
CA GLU A 113 -16.28 12.08 9.42
C GLU A 113 -15.11 11.31 10.05
N ARG A 114 -14.04 12.00 10.49
CA ARG A 114 -12.92 11.32 11.15
C ARG A 114 -13.30 10.79 12.53
N ALA A 115 -12.89 9.57 12.81
CA ALA A 115 -12.87 8.99 14.16
C ALA A 115 -11.58 8.19 14.31
N LEU A 116 -10.72 8.58 15.25
CA LEU A 116 -9.47 7.87 15.53
C LEU A 116 -9.76 6.69 16.46
N TRP A 117 -8.93 5.64 16.35
CA TRP A 117 -8.99 4.49 17.26
C TRP A 117 -8.85 4.92 18.73
N PRO A 118 -9.84 4.64 19.59
CA PRO A 118 -9.87 5.17 20.96
C PRO A 118 -9.31 4.22 22.03
N HIS A 119 -8.98 2.97 21.67
CA HIS A 119 -8.63 1.90 22.61
C HIS A 119 -7.10 1.76 22.80
N GLU A 120 -6.59 0.55 23.01
CA GLU A 120 -5.18 0.26 23.23
C GLU A 120 -4.31 0.84 22.11
N GLN A 121 -3.09 1.29 22.45
CA GLN A 121 -2.13 1.95 21.58
C GLN A 121 -2.58 3.32 21.03
N ASN A 122 -3.66 3.90 21.54
CA ASN A 122 -4.15 5.19 21.08
C ASN A 122 -3.20 6.35 21.39
N GLU A 123 -2.25 6.18 22.30
CA GLU A 123 -1.20 7.15 22.57
C GLU A 123 -0.37 7.47 21.32
N ILE A 124 -0.11 6.48 20.46
CA ILE A 124 0.57 6.65 19.18
C ILE A 124 -0.28 7.53 18.26
N TYR A 125 -1.55 7.20 18.08
CA TYR A 125 -2.48 7.96 17.23
C TYR A 125 -2.73 9.38 17.73
N ARG A 126 -2.80 9.57 19.05
CA ARG A 126 -2.88 10.90 19.67
C ARG A 126 -1.60 11.72 19.46
N ALA A 127 -0.43 11.09 19.50
CA ALA A 127 0.82 11.75 19.21
C ALA A 127 0.88 12.21 17.75
N TYR A 128 0.44 11.38 16.80
CA TYR A 128 0.30 11.77 15.40
C TYR A 128 -0.67 12.93 15.23
N ASP A 129 -1.87 12.87 15.81
CA ASP A 129 -2.87 13.95 15.70
C ASP A 129 -2.37 15.26 16.31
N ARG A 130 -1.72 15.20 17.48
CA ARG A 130 -1.11 16.37 18.11
C ARG A 130 -0.03 17.03 17.27
N ILE A 131 0.80 16.22 16.61
CA ILE A 131 1.98 16.71 15.87
C ILE A 131 1.61 17.13 14.45
N PHE A 132 0.82 16.34 13.75
CA PHE A 132 0.57 16.50 12.31
C PHE A 132 -0.86 16.92 11.98
N GLY A 133 -1.82 16.74 12.89
CA GLY A 133 -3.23 17.04 12.65
C GLY A 133 -3.86 15.99 11.73
N CYS A 134 -4.37 14.88 12.28
CA CYS A 134 -4.94 13.78 11.50
C CYS A 134 -6.33 14.06 10.92
N GLY A 135 -6.66 15.32 10.62
CA GLY A 135 -7.94 15.76 10.03
C GLY A 135 -7.93 15.81 8.49
N GLY A 136 -6.94 15.27 7.83
CA GLY A 136 -6.83 15.26 6.37
C GLY A 136 -6.96 13.87 5.76
N HIS A 137 -7.25 13.81 4.45
CA HIS A 137 -7.35 12.54 3.70
C HIS A 137 -6.15 11.64 3.91
N GLY A 138 -4.94 12.18 3.99
CA GLY A 138 -3.71 11.42 4.13
C GLY A 138 -3.56 10.65 5.45
N TRP A 139 -4.44 10.88 6.42
CA TRP A 139 -4.45 10.17 7.69
C TRP A 139 -5.64 9.23 7.86
N VAL A 140 -6.83 9.65 7.43
CA VAL A 140 -8.06 8.90 7.74
C VAL A 140 -8.79 8.39 6.49
N ASN A 141 -8.25 8.61 5.30
CA ASN A 141 -8.89 8.16 4.06
C ASN A 141 -7.89 7.49 3.12
N LEU A 142 -7.06 6.61 3.65
CA LEU A 142 -6.11 5.82 2.87
C LEU A 142 -6.29 4.34 3.18
N GLN A 143 -6.44 3.52 2.14
CA GLN A 143 -6.46 2.06 2.23
C GLN A 143 -5.44 1.50 1.24
N SER A 144 -4.53 0.68 1.73
CA SER A 144 -3.41 0.15 0.96
C SER A 144 -3.34 -1.37 1.00
N MET A 145 -2.60 -1.91 0.05
CA MET A 145 -2.02 -3.24 0.14
C MET A 145 -0.55 -3.09 0.53
N HIS A 146 -0.11 -3.87 1.54
CA HIS A 146 1.31 -3.98 1.90
C HIS A 146 1.87 -5.34 1.51
N ILE A 147 3.16 -5.34 1.14
CA ILE A 147 3.91 -6.57 0.86
C ILE A 147 5.14 -6.58 1.77
N ASN A 148 5.25 -7.62 2.61
CA ASN A 148 6.39 -7.84 3.49
C ASN A 148 7.27 -8.96 2.92
N LEU A 149 8.55 -8.68 2.68
CA LEU A 149 9.53 -9.63 2.19
C LEU A 149 10.66 -9.80 3.21
N PRO A 150 10.97 -11.04 3.64
CA PRO A 150 11.99 -11.29 4.65
C PRO A 150 13.41 -11.14 4.12
N PHE A 151 14.36 -10.99 5.04
CA PHE A 151 15.81 -11.07 4.80
C PHE A 151 16.50 -11.71 6.01
N ALA A 152 17.56 -12.48 5.78
CA ALA A 152 18.28 -13.19 6.84
C ALA A 152 19.68 -12.64 7.12
N SER A 153 20.15 -11.64 6.38
CA SER A 153 21.47 -11.06 6.53
C SER A 153 21.55 -9.65 5.98
N ASP A 154 22.60 -8.92 6.37
CA ASP A 154 22.89 -7.59 5.84
C ASP A 154 23.03 -7.61 4.31
N ALA A 155 23.69 -8.62 3.76
CA ALA A 155 23.84 -8.77 2.31
C ALA A 155 22.49 -8.99 1.60
N GLU A 156 21.59 -9.81 2.17
CA GLU A 156 20.22 -9.98 1.66
C GLU A 156 19.42 -8.69 1.79
N PHE A 157 19.51 -8.01 2.93
CA PHE A 157 18.86 -6.73 3.15
C PHE A 157 19.22 -5.71 2.07
N VAL A 158 20.52 -5.49 1.83
CA VAL A 158 20.98 -4.53 0.82
C VAL A 158 20.48 -4.87 -0.57
N ARG A 159 20.55 -6.15 -0.97
CA ARG A 159 20.04 -6.60 -2.28
C ARG A 159 18.54 -6.41 -2.40
N LEU A 160 17.79 -6.82 -1.39
CA LEU A 160 16.33 -6.75 -1.37
C LEU A 160 15.85 -5.29 -1.36
N HIS A 161 16.41 -4.46 -0.48
CA HIS A 161 16.12 -3.03 -0.41
C HIS A 161 16.40 -2.33 -1.75
N THR A 162 17.54 -2.65 -2.39
CA THR A 162 17.91 -2.07 -3.68
C THR A 162 16.98 -2.52 -4.80
N ALA A 163 16.60 -3.79 -4.82
CA ALA A 163 15.65 -4.33 -5.79
C ALA A 163 14.27 -3.68 -5.65
N ILE A 164 13.75 -3.60 -4.41
CA ILE A 164 12.49 -2.93 -4.10
C ILE A 164 12.55 -1.45 -4.53
N ARG A 165 13.61 -0.72 -4.12
CA ARG A 165 13.84 0.68 -4.49
C ARG A 165 13.81 0.90 -6.00
N THR A 166 14.33 -0.04 -6.78
CA THR A 166 14.37 0.03 -8.25
C THR A 166 12.97 -0.15 -8.87
N VAL A 167 12.13 -1.00 -8.30
CA VAL A 167 10.77 -1.30 -8.82
C VAL A 167 9.74 -0.28 -8.34
N LEU A 168 9.90 0.23 -7.12
CA LEU A 168 8.95 1.10 -6.41
C LEU A 168 8.44 2.30 -7.24
N PRO A 169 9.26 3.01 -8.04
CA PRO A 169 8.78 4.15 -8.83
C PRO A 169 7.66 3.82 -9.81
N LEU A 170 7.55 2.57 -10.25
CA LEU A 170 6.55 2.12 -11.22
C LEU A 170 5.26 1.62 -10.57
N LEU A 171 5.21 1.43 -9.24
CA LEU A 171 4.07 0.81 -8.57
C LEU A 171 2.75 1.56 -8.81
N PRO A 172 2.69 2.91 -8.79
CA PRO A 172 1.43 3.60 -9.10
C PRO A 172 0.98 3.41 -10.55
N GLY A 173 1.93 3.15 -11.48
CA GLY A 173 1.62 2.79 -12.87
C GLY A 173 0.98 1.41 -13.04
N LEU A 174 0.98 0.59 -11.99
CA LEU A 174 0.33 -0.73 -11.96
C LEU A 174 -0.93 -0.73 -11.08
N ALA A 175 -0.87 -0.10 -9.91
CA ALA A 175 -1.84 -0.27 -8.84
C ALA A 175 -2.70 0.96 -8.54
N ALA A 176 -2.52 2.10 -9.21
CA ALA A 176 -3.32 3.30 -8.93
C ALA A 176 -4.83 3.00 -8.95
N ALA A 177 -5.55 3.35 -7.87
CA ALA A 177 -6.96 3.07 -7.67
C ALA A 177 -7.74 4.20 -6.98
N SER A 178 -7.17 5.42 -6.90
CA SER A 178 -7.72 6.52 -6.11
C SER A 178 -7.89 7.83 -6.90
N PRO A 179 -8.68 7.84 -8.00
CA PRO A 179 -8.81 9.04 -8.84
C PRO A 179 -9.77 10.09 -8.30
N TYR A 180 -10.57 9.76 -7.28
CA TYR A 180 -11.60 10.63 -6.72
C TYR A 180 -11.34 10.97 -5.26
N ALA A 181 -11.55 12.24 -4.90
CA ALA A 181 -11.67 12.74 -3.54
C ALA A 181 -12.66 13.91 -3.53
N ASP A 182 -13.31 14.19 -2.40
CA ASP A 182 -14.29 15.28 -2.24
C ASP A 182 -15.40 15.26 -3.30
N GLY A 183 -15.79 14.08 -3.75
CA GLY A 183 -16.86 13.88 -4.74
C GLY A 183 -16.50 14.25 -6.18
N ARG A 184 -15.22 14.40 -6.52
CA ARG A 184 -14.75 14.81 -7.85
C ARG A 184 -13.43 14.12 -8.22
N ALA A 185 -13.12 14.07 -9.51
CA ALA A 185 -11.80 13.66 -9.97
C ALA A 185 -10.76 14.71 -9.57
N THR A 186 -9.62 14.24 -9.06
CA THR A 186 -8.54 15.12 -8.57
C THR A 186 -7.58 15.55 -9.67
N GLY A 187 -7.63 14.89 -10.83
CA GLY A 187 -6.64 15.04 -11.90
C GLY A 187 -5.44 14.11 -11.77
N LEU A 188 -5.41 13.29 -10.70
CA LEU A 188 -4.40 12.27 -10.46
C LEU A 188 -5.03 10.88 -10.56
N LEU A 189 -4.26 9.86 -10.92
CA LEU A 189 -4.72 8.47 -10.86
C LEU A 189 -4.51 7.86 -9.48
N ASP A 190 -3.50 8.33 -8.75
CA ASP A 190 -3.18 7.88 -7.40
C ASP A 190 -3.18 9.09 -6.44
N THR A 191 -4.37 9.52 -6.06
CA THR A 191 -4.55 10.63 -5.11
C THR A 191 -4.08 10.22 -3.71
N ARG A 192 -4.23 8.95 -3.34
CA ARG A 192 -3.76 8.41 -2.06
C ARG A 192 -2.28 8.69 -1.85
N LEU A 193 -1.43 8.40 -2.82
CA LEU A 193 0.01 8.62 -2.70
C LEU A 193 0.37 10.12 -2.80
N ASP A 194 -0.41 10.94 -3.49
CA ASP A 194 -0.19 12.39 -3.50
C ASP A 194 -0.45 13.00 -2.11
N VAL A 195 -1.51 12.59 -1.40
CA VAL A 195 -1.73 13.06 -0.02
C VAL A 195 -0.78 12.41 0.98
N TYR A 196 -0.47 11.11 0.82
CA TYR A 196 0.47 10.36 1.67
C TYR A 196 1.83 11.05 1.77
N ARG A 197 2.44 11.44 0.65
CA ARG A 197 3.77 12.08 0.62
C ARG A 197 3.83 13.43 1.35
N ARG A 198 2.68 14.00 1.72
CA ARG A 198 2.56 15.31 2.39
C ARG A 198 2.11 15.20 3.84
N ASN A 199 1.73 14.02 4.31
CA ASN A 199 1.21 13.82 5.66
C ASN A 199 2.13 14.34 6.76
N GLN A 200 3.42 14.08 6.64
CA GLN A 200 4.44 14.49 7.59
C GLN A 200 5.25 15.71 7.10
N ALA A 201 4.68 16.58 6.26
CA ALA A 201 5.40 17.75 5.70
C ALA A 201 6.03 18.66 6.78
N ARG A 202 5.53 18.64 8.01
CA ARG A 202 6.12 19.34 9.16
C ARG A 202 7.48 18.77 9.57
N VAL A 203 7.75 17.49 9.28
CA VAL A 203 9.00 16.77 9.55
C VAL A 203 9.35 15.94 8.29
N PRO A 204 9.88 16.59 7.25
CA PRO A 204 10.05 15.94 5.94
C PRO A 204 11.02 14.76 5.94
N GLU A 205 11.91 14.66 6.94
CA GLU A 205 12.81 13.53 7.12
C GLU A 205 12.08 12.19 7.30
N ILE A 206 10.83 12.22 7.77
CA ILE A 206 10.01 11.02 7.98
C ILE A 206 9.64 10.36 6.66
N THR A 207 9.25 11.16 5.66
CA THR A 207 8.78 10.66 4.36
C THR A 207 9.89 10.65 3.30
N GLY A 208 10.86 11.56 3.41
CA GLY A 208 11.87 11.75 2.38
C GLY A 208 11.24 12.02 1.02
N ALA A 209 11.76 11.39 -0.01
CA ALA A 209 11.22 11.46 -1.38
C ALA A 209 10.14 10.37 -1.68
N VAL A 210 9.63 9.66 -0.68
CA VAL A 210 8.86 8.41 -0.74
C VAL A 210 9.72 7.26 -1.27
N VAL A 211 10.37 7.41 -2.41
CA VAL A 211 11.38 6.45 -2.90
C VAL A 211 12.57 6.44 -1.93
N PRO A 212 12.93 5.28 -1.35
CA PRO A 212 14.02 5.20 -0.37
C PRO A 212 15.37 5.58 -0.98
N GLU A 213 16.28 6.03 -0.14
CA GLU A 213 17.68 6.30 -0.49
C GLU A 213 18.43 5.00 -0.83
N ALA A 214 19.53 5.12 -1.58
CA ALA A 214 20.42 3.98 -1.82
C ALA A 214 21.18 3.64 -0.53
N ILE A 215 21.08 2.38 -0.08
CA ILE A 215 21.65 1.87 1.18
C ILE A 215 22.61 0.72 0.90
N THR A 216 23.74 0.73 1.59
CA THR A 216 24.84 -0.24 1.40
C THR A 216 25.08 -1.16 2.60
N SER A 217 24.40 -0.96 3.71
CA SER A 217 24.42 -1.79 4.92
C SER A 217 23.22 -1.46 5.83
N ILE A 218 22.90 -2.32 6.79
CA ILE A 218 21.93 -2.04 7.85
C ILE A 218 22.37 -0.82 8.66
N ASP A 219 23.64 -0.71 9.00
CA ASP A 219 24.17 0.48 9.70
C ASP A 219 23.97 1.76 8.90
N ALA A 220 24.15 1.70 7.56
CA ALA A 220 23.88 2.85 6.70
C ALA A 220 22.39 3.21 6.67
N TYR A 221 21.48 2.24 6.80
CA TYR A 221 20.04 2.49 6.92
C TYR A 221 19.73 3.23 8.24
N HIS A 222 20.26 2.75 9.35
CA HIS A 222 20.11 3.43 10.65
C HIS A 222 20.65 4.87 10.59
N GLY A 223 21.90 5.06 10.16
CA GLY A 223 22.55 6.37 10.16
C GLY A 223 21.98 7.37 9.16
N ARG A 224 21.45 6.92 8.02
CA ARG A 224 20.92 7.81 6.95
C ARG A 224 19.42 8.03 7.00
N ILE A 225 18.67 7.09 7.56
CA ILE A 225 17.20 7.15 7.56
C ILE A 225 16.66 7.28 8.98
N LEU A 226 16.89 6.29 9.85
CA LEU A 226 16.22 6.25 11.16
C LEU A 226 16.73 7.33 12.12
N GLU A 227 18.03 7.48 12.28
CA GLU A 227 18.58 8.51 13.18
C GLU A 227 18.21 9.95 12.79
N PRO A 228 18.26 10.36 11.49
CA PRO A 228 17.81 11.69 11.10
C PRO A 228 16.33 11.93 11.41
N LEU A 229 15.44 10.98 11.13
CA LEU A 229 14.01 11.16 11.40
C LEU A 229 13.72 11.20 12.92
N TYR A 230 14.35 10.36 13.74
CA TYR A 230 14.18 10.40 15.20
C TYR A 230 14.70 11.73 15.78
N ARG A 231 15.83 12.22 15.29
CA ARG A 231 16.38 13.52 15.70
C ARG A 231 15.47 14.68 15.30
N ALA A 232 14.87 14.61 14.10
CA ALA A 232 13.98 15.65 13.60
C ALA A 232 12.68 15.73 14.39
N ILE A 233 12.08 14.57 14.77
CA ILE A 233 10.82 14.52 15.53
C ILE A 233 11.01 14.83 17.04
N ALA A 234 12.18 14.64 17.60
CA ALA A 234 12.45 14.64 19.06
C ALA A 234 11.88 15.87 19.79
N ARG A 235 11.88 17.06 19.15
CA ARG A 235 11.34 18.29 19.77
C ARG A 235 9.81 18.31 19.82
N LEU A 236 9.14 17.55 18.94
CA LEU A 236 7.69 17.46 18.83
C LEU A 236 7.14 16.27 19.62
N ASP A 237 8.00 15.30 19.86
CA ASP A 237 7.72 14.05 20.60
C ASP A 237 8.76 13.84 21.71
N PRO A 238 8.77 14.70 22.77
CA PRO A 238 9.77 14.64 23.83
C PRO A 238 9.68 13.35 24.67
N GLU A 239 8.53 12.67 24.65
CA GLU A 239 8.29 11.41 25.37
C GLU A 239 8.74 10.19 24.53
N GLY A 240 9.09 10.38 23.25
CA GLY A 240 9.54 9.32 22.36
C GLY A 240 8.49 8.31 22.00
N VAL A 241 7.19 8.68 22.06
CA VAL A 241 6.05 7.79 21.73
C VAL A 241 6.15 7.30 20.28
N LEU A 242 6.69 8.14 19.37
CA LEU A 242 6.82 7.83 17.95
C LEU A 242 8.19 7.25 17.58
N HIS A 243 9.03 6.84 18.54
CA HIS A 243 10.36 6.25 18.27
C HIS A 243 10.25 4.76 17.90
N GLY A 244 9.61 4.47 16.76
CA GLY A 244 9.54 3.12 16.17
C GLY A 244 9.91 3.13 14.69
N GLU A 245 10.29 1.99 14.14
CA GLU A 245 10.65 1.82 12.72
C GLU A 245 9.49 2.24 11.80
N TRP A 246 8.28 2.07 12.27
CA TRP A 246 7.02 2.44 11.60
C TRP A 246 6.80 3.95 11.44
N LEU A 247 7.58 4.80 12.17
CA LEU A 247 7.56 6.25 11.93
C LEU A 247 8.08 6.60 10.54
N ASN A 248 9.01 5.80 10.01
CA ASN A 248 9.50 5.98 8.65
C ASN A 248 8.35 5.78 7.63
N SER A 249 8.04 6.82 6.87
CA SER A 249 6.97 6.83 5.88
C SER A 249 7.49 6.84 4.44
N ARG A 250 8.65 6.26 4.19
CA ARG A 250 9.06 5.95 2.81
C ARG A 250 8.17 4.86 2.23
N GLY A 251 8.14 4.75 0.92
CA GLY A 251 7.31 3.76 0.22
C GLY A 251 7.72 2.30 0.42
N ALA A 252 8.93 2.08 0.94
CA ALA A 252 9.38 0.81 1.49
C ALA A 252 10.22 1.07 2.74
N ILE A 253 9.94 0.33 3.81
CA ILE A 253 10.59 0.50 5.11
C ILE A 253 11.13 -0.82 5.63
N ALA A 254 12.29 -0.76 6.30
CA ALA A 254 12.80 -1.91 7.05
C ALA A 254 11.99 -2.08 8.34
N ARG A 255 11.63 -3.32 8.63
CA ARG A 255 11.02 -3.78 9.86
C ARG A 255 11.98 -4.79 10.48
N PHE A 256 13.05 -4.28 11.11
CA PHE A 256 14.10 -5.12 11.68
C PHE A 256 13.58 -6.02 12.81
N GLU A 257 12.57 -5.56 13.56
CA GLU A 257 11.87 -6.39 14.57
C GLU A 257 11.19 -7.65 13.98
N ARG A 258 10.99 -7.68 12.65
CA ARG A 258 10.34 -8.76 11.89
C ARG A 258 11.24 -9.38 10.83
N ASP A 259 12.49 -8.94 10.73
CA ASP A 259 13.45 -9.31 9.67
C ASP A 259 12.83 -9.20 8.26
N ALA A 260 12.12 -8.09 7.98
CA ALA A 260 11.40 -7.88 6.72
C ALA A 260 11.53 -6.46 6.19
N ILE A 261 11.31 -6.30 4.87
CA ILE A 261 11.06 -5.00 4.23
C ILE A 261 9.61 -4.95 3.81
N GLU A 262 8.90 -3.91 4.25
CA GLU A 262 7.50 -3.65 3.98
C GLU A 262 7.37 -2.64 2.84
N ILE A 263 6.72 -3.02 1.73
CA ILE A 263 6.32 -2.13 0.62
C ILE A 263 4.90 -1.67 0.91
N ARG A 264 4.64 -0.33 0.91
CA ARG A 264 3.36 0.24 1.35
C ARG A 264 2.70 1.22 0.37
N VAL A 265 3.22 1.35 -0.83
CA VAL A 265 2.74 2.29 -1.85
C VAL A 265 1.91 1.60 -2.93
N LEU A 266 1.09 0.64 -2.56
CA LEU A 266 0.14 -0.04 -3.43
C LEU A 266 -1.28 0.31 -2.99
N ASP A 267 -2.10 0.81 -3.90
CA ASP A 267 -3.53 1.05 -3.67
C ASP A 267 -4.27 -0.28 -3.58
N THR A 268 -5.20 -0.41 -2.61
CA THR A 268 -6.15 -1.53 -2.54
C THR A 268 -6.99 -1.59 -3.82
N GLN A 269 -7.09 -2.78 -4.41
CA GLN A 269 -7.81 -3.02 -5.66
C GLN A 269 -9.26 -3.43 -5.42
N GLU A 270 -9.97 -3.71 -6.53
CA GLU A 270 -11.38 -4.12 -6.51
C GLU A 270 -11.67 -5.44 -5.79
N SER A 271 -10.68 -6.31 -5.61
CA SER A 271 -10.83 -7.61 -4.96
C SER A 271 -9.50 -8.18 -4.49
N PRO A 272 -9.48 -9.12 -3.52
CA PRO A 272 -8.26 -9.84 -3.14
C PRO A 272 -7.57 -10.54 -4.31
N GLN A 273 -8.31 -11.03 -5.29
CA GLN A 273 -7.75 -11.63 -6.50
C GLN A 273 -6.92 -10.61 -7.30
N ALA A 274 -7.42 -9.38 -7.42
CA ALA A 274 -6.71 -8.30 -8.11
C ALA A 274 -5.49 -7.83 -7.29
N ASP A 275 -5.64 -7.69 -5.97
CA ASP A 275 -4.54 -7.35 -5.06
C ASP A 275 -3.41 -8.38 -5.15
N LEU A 276 -3.74 -9.66 -5.01
CA LEU A 276 -2.74 -10.75 -5.06
C LEU A 276 -2.11 -10.92 -6.45
N ALA A 277 -2.82 -10.58 -7.53
CA ALA A 277 -2.24 -10.55 -8.87
C ALA A 277 -1.18 -9.44 -9.00
N VAL A 278 -1.48 -8.24 -8.49
CA VAL A 278 -0.52 -7.12 -8.39
C VAL A 278 0.67 -7.54 -7.53
N ALA A 279 0.43 -8.06 -6.33
CA ALA A 279 1.49 -8.51 -5.41
C ALA A 279 2.40 -9.55 -6.06
N ALA A 280 1.84 -10.54 -6.75
CA ALA A 280 2.62 -11.59 -7.44
C ALA A 280 3.55 -11.00 -8.51
N LEU A 281 3.08 -10.06 -9.32
CA LEU A 281 3.90 -9.41 -10.34
C LEU A 281 5.00 -8.52 -9.71
N VAL A 282 4.67 -7.77 -8.67
CA VAL A 282 5.64 -6.95 -7.93
C VAL A 282 6.74 -7.84 -7.34
N ILE A 283 6.36 -8.90 -6.62
CA ILE A 283 7.31 -9.84 -5.99
C ILE A 283 8.19 -10.52 -7.05
N ALA A 284 7.61 -10.97 -8.16
CA ALA A 284 8.38 -11.60 -9.24
C ALA A 284 9.40 -10.63 -9.85
N THR A 285 9.00 -9.37 -10.06
CA THR A 285 9.88 -8.32 -10.59
C THR A 285 10.99 -7.95 -9.59
N VAL A 286 10.67 -7.82 -8.32
CA VAL A 286 11.65 -7.58 -7.26
C VAL A 286 12.65 -8.73 -7.18
N ARG A 287 12.17 -9.99 -7.24
CA ARG A 287 13.04 -11.18 -7.26
C ARG A 287 13.99 -11.17 -8.46
N GLU A 288 13.48 -10.86 -9.65
CA GLU A 288 14.32 -10.74 -10.85
C GLU A 288 15.44 -9.71 -10.66
N ARG A 289 15.16 -8.57 -10.04
CA ARG A 289 16.16 -7.53 -9.75
C ARG A 289 17.13 -7.94 -8.64
N TYR A 290 16.65 -8.63 -7.63
CA TYR A 290 17.45 -9.19 -6.54
C TYR A 290 18.47 -10.23 -7.06
N GLU A 291 18.06 -11.11 -7.97
CA GLU A 291 18.86 -12.20 -8.53
C GLU A 291 19.79 -11.76 -9.68
N ALA A 292 19.71 -10.53 -10.15
CA ALA A 292 20.41 -10.05 -11.34
C ALA A 292 21.96 -9.96 -11.21
N GLY A 293 22.51 -10.27 -10.03
CA GLY A 293 23.94 -10.32 -9.77
C GLY A 293 24.59 -8.97 -9.43
N ASP A 294 25.89 -9.00 -9.07
CA ASP A 294 26.57 -7.85 -8.47
C ASP A 294 26.74 -6.64 -9.41
N LYS A 295 26.91 -6.90 -10.71
CA LYS A 295 26.99 -5.80 -11.69
C LYS A 295 25.68 -5.03 -11.78
N ALA A 296 24.56 -5.74 -11.74
CA ALA A 296 23.24 -5.13 -11.77
C ALA A 296 22.94 -4.43 -10.43
N LEU A 297 23.32 -5.01 -9.29
CA LEU A 297 23.20 -4.38 -7.97
C LEU A 297 23.92 -3.03 -7.94
N LYS A 298 25.15 -2.96 -8.45
CA LYS A 298 25.91 -1.70 -8.53
C LYS A 298 25.21 -0.66 -9.41
N ALA A 299 24.64 -1.07 -10.54
CA ALA A 299 23.89 -0.18 -11.43
C ALA A 299 22.62 0.35 -10.75
N GLN A 300 21.88 -0.53 -10.06
CA GLN A 300 20.68 -0.16 -9.31
C GLN A 300 20.99 0.81 -8.16
N LEU A 301 22.07 0.58 -7.40
CA LEU A 301 22.51 1.46 -6.33
C LEU A 301 22.95 2.85 -6.84
N ALA A 302 23.45 2.93 -8.06
CA ALA A 302 23.89 4.18 -8.67
C ALA A 302 22.75 5.07 -9.17
N LEU A 303 21.51 4.58 -9.25
CA LEU A 303 20.36 5.39 -9.66
C LEU A 303 20.11 6.51 -8.64
N PRO A 304 20.02 7.79 -9.08
CA PRO A 304 19.72 8.90 -8.17
C PRO A 304 18.31 8.78 -7.59
N THR A 305 18.15 9.06 -6.30
CA THR A 305 16.84 9.01 -5.62
C THR A 305 15.86 10.01 -6.23
N GLU A 306 16.33 11.19 -6.59
CA GLU A 306 15.52 12.26 -7.21
C GLU A 306 14.98 11.84 -8.58
N ALA A 307 15.79 11.16 -9.40
CA ALA A 307 15.34 10.64 -10.69
C ALA A 307 14.26 9.56 -10.52
N LEU A 308 14.43 8.66 -9.57
CA LEU A 308 13.42 7.65 -9.23
C LEU A 308 12.14 8.29 -8.67
N ALA A 309 12.27 9.30 -7.81
CA ALA A 309 11.14 10.03 -7.26
C ALA A 309 10.35 10.79 -8.34
N GLN A 310 11.04 11.30 -9.38
CA GLN A 310 10.36 11.92 -10.51
C GLN A 310 9.51 10.90 -11.28
N ILE A 311 10.05 9.71 -11.57
CA ILE A 311 9.30 8.62 -12.22
C ILE A 311 8.09 8.23 -11.36
N PHE A 312 8.28 8.09 -10.03
CA PHE A 312 7.20 7.80 -9.10
C PHE A 312 6.09 8.86 -9.16
N ASN A 313 6.44 10.14 -9.12
CA ASN A 313 5.47 11.23 -9.18
C ASN A 313 4.72 11.30 -10.52
N ASP A 314 5.40 10.98 -11.62
CA ASP A 314 4.76 10.88 -12.94
C ASP A 314 3.77 9.71 -12.98
N CYS A 315 4.12 8.55 -12.39
CA CYS A 315 3.20 7.42 -12.24
C CYS A 315 2.03 7.74 -11.31
N VAL A 316 2.21 8.48 -10.22
CA VAL A 316 1.12 8.97 -9.35
C VAL A 316 0.13 9.83 -10.14
N ARG A 317 0.63 10.70 -11.01
CA ARG A 317 -0.23 11.58 -11.82
C ARG A 317 -0.92 10.82 -12.95
N ASP A 318 -0.19 10.08 -13.76
CA ASP A 318 -0.63 9.58 -15.05
C ASP A 318 -0.89 8.04 -15.08
N GLY A 319 -0.56 7.33 -13.99
CA GLY A 319 -0.70 5.88 -13.86
C GLY A 319 0.09 5.13 -14.94
N GLU A 320 -0.59 4.20 -15.62
CA GLU A 320 -0.03 3.40 -16.71
C GLU A 320 0.42 4.22 -17.92
N ALA A 321 -0.08 5.46 -18.07
CA ALA A 321 0.27 6.35 -19.17
C ALA A 321 1.54 7.19 -18.91
N ALA A 322 2.07 7.18 -17.69
CA ALA A 322 3.28 7.91 -17.32
C ALA A 322 4.47 7.52 -18.22
N LEU A 323 5.10 8.52 -18.85
CA LEU A 323 6.23 8.29 -19.76
C LEU A 323 7.53 8.24 -18.97
N VAL A 324 8.24 7.12 -19.05
CA VAL A 324 9.57 6.91 -18.49
C VAL A 324 10.60 7.07 -19.61
N ALA A 325 11.36 8.16 -19.53
CA ALA A 325 12.39 8.50 -20.54
C ALA A 325 13.82 8.36 -19.99
N ASP A 326 14.02 7.94 -18.75
CA ASP A 326 15.34 7.69 -18.17
C ASP A 326 15.90 6.36 -18.69
N MET A 327 16.86 6.48 -19.61
CA MET A 327 17.44 5.32 -20.31
C MET A 327 18.30 4.44 -19.40
N ASP A 328 18.91 5.00 -18.39
CA ASP A 328 19.73 4.25 -17.44
C ASP A 328 18.82 3.47 -16.48
N TYR A 329 17.72 4.06 -16.05
CA TYR A 329 16.68 3.36 -15.32
C TYR A 329 16.08 2.18 -16.15
N LEU A 330 15.67 2.43 -17.40
CA LEU A 330 15.17 1.36 -18.27
C LEU A 330 16.19 0.24 -18.48
N THR A 331 17.47 0.61 -18.61
CA THR A 331 18.56 -0.38 -18.72
C THR A 331 18.68 -1.24 -17.47
N THR A 332 18.51 -0.66 -16.26
CA THR A 332 18.56 -1.45 -15.01
C THR A 332 17.38 -2.42 -14.88
N LEU A 333 16.26 -2.15 -15.56
CA LEU A 333 15.13 -3.05 -15.67
C LEU A 333 15.30 -4.10 -16.80
N GLY A 334 16.43 -4.05 -17.54
CA GLY A 334 16.66 -4.92 -18.70
C GLY A 334 15.76 -4.61 -19.89
N LEU A 335 15.33 -3.35 -20.03
CA LEU A 335 14.46 -2.88 -21.09
C LEU A 335 15.24 -2.09 -22.17
N PRO A 336 14.68 -1.93 -23.39
CA PRO A 336 15.29 -1.12 -24.44
C PRO A 336 15.50 0.34 -24.01
N ARG A 337 16.57 0.97 -24.54
CA ARG A 337 16.88 2.39 -24.32
C ARG A 337 16.04 3.31 -25.22
N VAL A 338 14.72 3.22 -25.06
CA VAL A 338 13.72 4.09 -25.72
C VAL A 338 12.65 4.46 -24.69
N PRO A 339 12.06 5.65 -24.78
CA PRO A 339 10.98 6.02 -23.87
C PRO A 339 9.83 5.02 -23.92
N LEU A 340 9.37 4.57 -22.75
CA LEU A 340 8.25 3.63 -22.61
C LEU A 340 7.24 4.20 -21.61
N THR A 341 5.97 3.90 -21.81
CA THR A 341 4.99 4.17 -20.74
C THR A 341 5.12 3.16 -19.62
N ALA A 342 4.70 3.52 -18.40
CA ALA A 342 4.68 2.61 -17.27
C ALA A 342 3.89 1.33 -17.58
N GLY A 343 2.78 1.44 -18.30
CA GLY A 343 2.01 0.28 -18.77
C GLY A 343 2.78 -0.62 -19.72
N GLN A 344 3.57 -0.06 -20.67
CA GLN A 344 4.44 -0.84 -21.54
C GLN A 344 5.56 -1.53 -20.77
N ILE A 345 6.12 -0.85 -19.75
CA ILE A 345 7.12 -1.44 -18.86
C ILE A 345 6.52 -2.63 -18.11
N TRP A 346 5.36 -2.45 -17.48
CA TRP A 346 4.70 -3.53 -16.75
C TRP A 346 4.29 -4.70 -17.66
N ALA A 347 3.84 -4.44 -18.87
CA ALA A 347 3.56 -5.48 -19.85
C ALA A 347 4.80 -6.32 -20.17
N ALA A 348 5.95 -5.67 -20.40
CA ALA A 348 7.21 -6.36 -20.67
C ALA A 348 7.71 -7.16 -19.45
N LEU A 349 7.56 -6.60 -18.23
CA LEU A 349 7.93 -7.27 -16.99
C LEU A 349 7.02 -8.47 -16.70
N SER A 350 5.71 -8.34 -16.95
CA SER A 350 4.73 -9.42 -16.81
C SER A 350 5.04 -10.59 -17.75
N ALA A 351 5.31 -10.31 -19.01
CA ALA A 351 5.68 -11.32 -20.01
C ALA A 351 6.92 -12.10 -19.61
N ARG A 352 7.98 -11.41 -19.15
CA ARG A 352 9.22 -12.06 -18.69
C ARG A 352 9.03 -12.94 -17.46
N ASN A 353 8.13 -12.56 -16.57
CA ASN A 353 7.88 -13.25 -15.30
C ASN A 353 6.75 -14.30 -15.38
N GLY A 354 6.19 -14.58 -16.58
CA GLY A 354 5.13 -15.56 -16.76
C GLY A 354 3.82 -15.17 -16.02
N GLN A 355 3.54 -13.88 -15.86
CA GLN A 355 2.36 -13.36 -15.17
C GLN A 355 1.30 -12.79 -16.13
N GLU A 356 1.40 -13.08 -17.42
CA GLU A 356 0.54 -12.51 -18.47
C GLU A 356 -0.95 -12.78 -18.26
N GLU A 357 -1.29 -13.96 -17.75
CA GLU A 357 -2.69 -14.32 -17.47
C GLU A 357 -3.27 -13.54 -16.28
N ARG A 358 -2.41 -13.15 -15.32
CA ARG A 358 -2.82 -12.47 -14.08
C ARG A 358 -2.87 -10.96 -14.24
N CYS A 359 -1.91 -10.42 -14.98
CA CYS A 359 -1.83 -8.99 -15.32
C CYS A 359 -1.74 -8.87 -16.83
N ALA A 360 -2.89 -8.90 -17.52
CA ALA A 360 -2.95 -8.85 -19.00
C ALA A 360 -2.16 -7.64 -19.52
N PRO A 361 -1.32 -7.82 -20.57
CA PRO A 361 -0.62 -6.72 -21.21
C PRO A 361 -1.61 -5.62 -21.63
N GLY A 362 -1.35 -4.37 -21.25
CA GLY A 362 -2.23 -3.24 -21.55
C GLY A 362 -3.44 -3.09 -20.65
N ARG A 363 -3.55 -3.84 -19.54
CA ARG A 363 -4.59 -3.63 -18.54
C ARG A 363 -4.46 -2.22 -17.95
N GLN A 364 -5.56 -1.47 -18.03
CA GLN A 364 -5.67 -0.16 -17.40
C GLN A 364 -5.69 -0.32 -15.86
N THR A 365 -5.12 0.66 -15.16
CA THR A 365 -5.25 0.76 -13.70
C THR A 365 -6.72 0.84 -13.29
N LEU A 366 -7.05 0.43 -12.05
CA LEU A 366 -8.41 0.59 -11.52
C LEU A 366 -8.84 2.06 -11.55
N ALA A 367 -7.94 2.99 -11.25
CA ALA A 367 -8.22 4.42 -11.33
C ALA A 367 -8.69 4.85 -12.74
N ARG A 368 -8.05 4.35 -13.78
CA ARG A 368 -8.44 4.66 -15.18
C ARG A 368 -9.84 4.13 -15.49
N ARG A 369 -10.14 2.90 -15.08
CA ARG A 369 -11.46 2.29 -15.27
C ARG A 369 -12.56 3.04 -14.50
N LEU A 370 -12.28 3.48 -13.27
CA LEU A 370 -13.18 4.32 -12.49
C LEU A 370 -13.46 5.67 -13.19
N LEU A 371 -12.42 6.34 -13.71
CA LEU A 371 -12.58 7.59 -14.46
C LEU A 371 -13.36 7.40 -15.77
N GLN A 372 -13.19 6.30 -16.47
CA GLN A 372 -13.97 5.99 -17.69
C GLN A 372 -15.45 5.82 -17.40
N ARG A 373 -15.81 5.30 -16.22
CA ARG A 373 -17.20 5.12 -15.78
C ARG A 373 -17.82 6.42 -15.24
N GLY A 374 -17.08 7.19 -14.45
CA GLY A 374 -17.62 8.36 -13.76
C GLY A 374 -17.28 9.71 -14.39
N GLY A 375 -16.26 9.77 -15.25
CA GLY A 375 -15.78 11.03 -15.81
C GLY A 375 -15.08 11.93 -14.78
N MET A 376 -14.90 13.20 -15.14
CA MET A 376 -14.13 14.15 -14.33
C MET A 376 -14.97 14.86 -13.26
N ALA A 377 -16.29 14.92 -13.43
CA ALA A 377 -17.20 15.65 -12.52
C ALA A 377 -18.49 14.84 -12.30
N PRO A 378 -18.39 13.63 -11.73
CA PRO A 378 -19.59 12.84 -11.42
C PRO A 378 -20.37 13.49 -10.30
N ASP A 379 -21.70 13.32 -10.32
CA ASP A 379 -22.49 13.60 -9.13
C ASP A 379 -22.38 12.47 -8.09
N ARG A 380 -22.92 12.72 -6.90
CA ARG A 380 -22.86 11.77 -5.78
C ARG A 380 -23.54 10.43 -6.11
N GLU A 381 -24.64 10.44 -6.86
CA GLU A 381 -25.37 9.22 -7.20
C GLU A 381 -24.61 8.38 -8.23
N THR A 382 -23.98 9.02 -9.21
CA THR A 382 -23.08 8.38 -10.17
C THR A 382 -21.92 7.69 -9.46
N LEU A 383 -21.25 8.38 -8.54
CA LEU A 383 -20.18 7.77 -7.73
C LEU A 383 -20.72 6.59 -6.91
N ARG A 384 -21.86 6.75 -6.25
CA ARG A 384 -22.47 5.66 -5.46
C ARG A 384 -22.77 4.43 -6.32
N SER A 385 -23.30 4.63 -7.53
CA SER A 385 -23.56 3.53 -8.48
C SER A 385 -22.27 2.80 -8.86
N ILE A 386 -21.21 3.53 -9.21
CA ILE A 386 -19.91 2.96 -9.58
C ILE A 386 -19.31 2.15 -8.43
N TYR A 387 -19.33 2.68 -7.21
CA TYR A 387 -18.78 1.97 -6.06
C TYR A 387 -19.65 0.79 -5.61
N ARG A 388 -20.96 0.79 -5.89
CA ARG A 388 -21.83 -0.42 -5.77
C ARG A 388 -21.44 -1.49 -6.79
N GLU A 389 -21.13 -1.11 -8.03
CA GLU A 389 -20.62 -2.04 -9.04
C GLU A 389 -19.23 -2.60 -8.63
N LEU A 390 -18.36 -1.77 -8.05
CA LEU A 390 -17.06 -2.20 -7.51
C LEU A 390 -17.24 -3.27 -6.42
N ILE A 391 -18.18 -3.03 -5.48
CA ILE A 391 -18.53 -4.02 -4.44
C ILE A 391 -19.08 -5.31 -5.08
N ALA A 392 -19.92 -5.20 -6.10
CA ALA A 392 -20.48 -6.38 -6.79
C ALA A 392 -19.38 -7.18 -7.51
N ALA A 393 -18.39 -6.51 -8.11
CA ALA A 393 -17.23 -7.16 -8.71
C ALA A 393 -16.43 -7.95 -7.66
N ARG A 394 -16.18 -7.37 -6.47
CA ARG A 394 -15.56 -8.09 -5.35
C ARG A 394 -16.32 -9.36 -4.98
N VAL A 395 -17.63 -9.25 -4.76
CA VAL A 395 -18.49 -10.38 -4.34
C VAL A 395 -18.52 -11.49 -5.38
N SER A 396 -18.50 -11.16 -6.66
CA SER A 396 -18.51 -12.16 -7.74
C SER A 396 -17.13 -12.73 -8.08
N GLY A 397 -16.06 -12.21 -7.49
CA GLY A 397 -14.67 -12.53 -7.87
C GLY A 397 -14.33 -12.05 -9.28
N GLY A 398 -15.14 -11.15 -9.85
CA GLY A 398 -14.95 -10.58 -11.19
C GLY A 398 -13.99 -9.40 -11.20
N VAL A 399 -13.72 -8.93 -12.41
CA VAL A 399 -12.96 -7.68 -12.64
C VAL A 399 -13.97 -6.55 -12.84
N PHE A 400 -13.77 -5.43 -12.17
CA PHE A 400 -14.51 -4.21 -12.44
C PHE A 400 -14.13 -3.67 -13.84
N VAL A 401 -15.11 -3.48 -14.73
CA VAL A 401 -14.92 -3.08 -16.16
C VAL A 401 -15.63 -1.77 -16.45
#